data_74cc7e564a48345e531a5b195ae79005
#
_entry.id   74cc7e564a48345e531a5b195ae79005
#
_cell.length_a   1.000
_cell.length_b   1.000
_cell.length_c   1.000
_cell.angle_alpha   90.00
_cell.angle_beta   90.00
_cell.angle_gamma   90.00
#
_symmetry.space_group_name_H-M   'P 1'
#
loop_
_entity.id
_entity.type
_entity.pdbx_description
1 polymer ?
#
loop_
_entity_poly.entity_id
_entity_poly.type
_entity_poly.pdbx_seq_one_letter_code
_entity_poly.pdbx_strand_id
1 'polypeptide(L)'
;MSTRVPAPLLALVLACVPAPAPAQDRVNDGAPAAGPAMSLEALYQDALQSLAEGRKTDASNTLRRLIGLVPQHAGALIDLALIQCGLGNADEAERLFATIETRFSPTREILELLNEARDTGCKPPAPASATTVNFGRGIDDNVNQGASNSTFIVTGPDGDIELPLLEDFLPKRDNYTTLGADYVRAVGANGSLGFVQFQQRRYDVLRAYDTGGVFAGLESPWRVGGWTLRTTGSVGATTMGGRLYQKQLRLQARVTPQLSLPAHTQLHLTGSATRTTYQNLGNFNSDVFELRALLSRQAGTLGASATVGVLSDRARGDRPGSNRHGNYLTLSLRKPLGWDLSGELAWTRQHWNSAAPYSPELLIDQVRAQRTQVLRAALSYQLGKDHALVLEGRALRNRENISIFQYDNRQLQFSWQWQVP
;
A
#
# COMPACT_ATOMS: atom_id res chain seq x y z
N MET A 1 -13.24 26.96 -32.03
CA MET A 1 -14.42 26.65 -31.18
C MET A 1 -13.86 25.90 -29.97
N SER A 2 -13.76 26.59 -28.85
CA SER A 2 -13.12 26.09 -27.62
C SER A 2 -14.15 25.30 -26.80
N THR A 3 -14.05 23.99 -26.77
CA THR A 3 -14.86 23.14 -25.87
C THR A 3 -14.10 22.96 -24.55
N ARG A 4 -14.52 23.70 -23.54
CA ARG A 4 -14.12 23.51 -22.13
C ARG A 4 -14.64 22.16 -21.64
N VAL A 5 -13.74 21.25 -21.27
CA VAL A 5 -14.06 20.04 -20.51
C VAL A 5 -14.35 20.45 -19.08
N PRO A 6 -15.51 20.09 -18.50
CA PRO A 6 -15.79 20.39 -17.10
C PRO A 6 -14.91 19.54 -16.19
N ALA A 7 -14.18 20.16 -15.30
CA ALA A 7 -13.53 19.54 -14.15
C ALA A 7 -14.50 19.62 -12.96
N PRO A 8 -15.20 18.54 -12.61
CA PRO A 8 -15.90 18.53 -11.36
C PRO A 8 -15.74 17.20 -10.62
N LEU A 9 -14.66 17.00 -9.91
CA LEU A 9 -14.62 15.96 -8.85
C LEU A 9 -13.47 16.18 -7.87
N LEU A 10 -12.47 17.02 -8.22
CA LEU A 10 -11.35 17.32 -7.31
C LEU A 10 -11.65 18.48 -6.34
N ALA A 11 -12.63 19.31 -6.64
CA ALA A 11 -12.98 20.47 -5.82
C ALA A 11 -13.73 20.09 -4.52
N LEU A 12 -14.32 18.91 -4.44
CA LEU A 12 -15.14 18.53 -3.29
C LEU A 12 -14.33 17.97 -2.11
N VAL A 13 -13.06 17.57 -2.31
CA VAL A 13 -12.21 17.04 -1.24
C VAL A 13 -11.30 18.13 -0.63
N LEU A 14 -11.05 19.23 -1.35
CA LEU A 14 -10.23 20.34 -0.84
C LEU A 14 -11.04 21.44 -0.12
N ALA A 15 -12.37 21.43 -0.18
CA ALA A 15 -13.21 22.48 0.41
C ALA A 15 -13.47 22.34 1.92
N CYS A 16 -12.91 21.33 2.58
CA CYS A 16 -13.07 21.12 4.03
C CYS A 16 -11.84 21.47 4.88
N VAL A 17 -10.86 22.19 4.33
CA VAL A 17 -9.81 22.81 5.15
C VAL A 17 -10.19 24.29 5.34
N PRO A 18 -10.60 24.74 6.54
CA PRO A 18 -10.87 26.16 6.77
C PRO A 18 -9.55 26.93 6.60
N ALA A 19 -9.55 27.92 5.71
CA ALA A 19 -8.47 28.87 5.56
C ALA A 19 -8.28 29.63 6.89
N PRO A 20 -7.05 29.89 7.35
CA PRO A 20 -6.84 30.72 8.53
C PRO A 20 -7.28 32.16 8.20
N ALA A 21 -8.24 32.66 8.97
CA ALA A 21 -8.63 34.06 8.95
C ALA A 21 -7.48 34.95 9.46
N PRO A 22 -7.28 36.16 8.94
CA PRO A 22 -6.24 37.06 9.42
C PRO A 22 -6.51 37.44 10.88
N ALA A 23 -5.48 37.31 11.71
CA ALA A 23 -5.50 37.68 13.11
C ALA A 23 -5.79 39.19 13.25
N GLN A 24 -6.88 39.51 13.90
CA GLN A 24 -7.06 40.83 14.53
C GLN A 24 -6.55 40.71 15.96
N ASP A 25 -5.53 41.51 16.28
CA ASP A 25 -5.01 41.69 17.62
C ASP A 25 -6.14 42.15 18.55
N ARG A 26 -6.57 41.29 19.44
CA ARG A 26 -7.18 41.65 20.71
C ARG A 26 -6.39 40.98 21.81
N VAL A 27 -5.59 41.79 22.48
CA VAL A 27 -5.05 41.47 23.80
C VAL A 27 -6.24 41.17 24.71
N ASN A 28 -6.34 39.94 25.14
CA ASN A 28 -7.19 39.54 26.24
C ASN A 28 -6.45 38.49 27.07
N ASP A 29 -6.07 38.91 28.28
CA ASP A 29 -5.54 38.04 29.33
C ASP A 29 -6.59 36.99 29.68
N GLY A 30 -6.50 35.82 29.11
CA GLY A 30 -7.30 34.66 29.42
C GLY A 30 -6.44 33.41 29.32
N ALA A 31 -6.36 32.63 30.38
CA ALA A 31 -5.71 31.34 30.44
C ALA A 31 -6.03 30.47 29.19
N PRO A 32 -5.11 29.62 28.71
CA PRO A 32 -5.37 28.81 27.54
C PRO A 32 -6.59 27.93 27.78
N ALA A 33 -7.62 28.10 26.95
CA ALA A 33 -8.80 27.24 26.96
C ALA A 33 -8.35 25.80 26.76
N ALA A 34 -8.48 24.99 27.81
CA ALA A 34 -8.30 23.56 27.74
C ALA A 34 -9.28 23.05 26.66
N GLY A 35 -8.77 22.40 25.61
CA GLY A 35 -9.59 21.68 24.64
C GLY A 35 -10.55 20.74 25.38
N PRO A 36 -11.68 20.32 24.76
CA PRO A 36 -12.69 19.51 25.41
C PRO A 36 -12.01 18.33 26.12
N ALA A 37 -12.11 18.30 27.46
CA ALA A 37 -11.53 17.24 28.27
C ALA A 37 -12.16 15.92 27.81
N MET A 38 -11.32 15.00 27.29
CA MET A 38 -11.78 13.65 26.96
C MET A 38 -12.42 13.06 28.22
N SER A 39 -13.62 12.48 28.09
CA SER A 39 -14.23 11.75 29.20
C SER A 39 -13.30 10.60 29.63
N LEU A 40 -13.35 10.22 30.90
CA LEU A 40 -12.54 9.11 31.43
C LEU A 40 -12.77 7.81 30.65
N GLU A 41 -14.01 7.56 30.26
CA GLU A 41 -14.38 6.43 29.39
C GLU A 41 -13.72 6.54 28.00
N ALA A 42 -13.76 7.71 27.38
CA ALA A 42 -13.10 7.93 26.09
C ALA A 42 -11.58 7.73 26.18
N LEU A 43 -10.96 8.09 27.30
CA LEU A 43 -9.53 7.86 27.53
C LEU A 43 -9.22 6.35 27.69
N TYR A 44 -10.07 5.59 28.37
CA TYR A 44 -9.93 4.15 28.49
C TYR A 44 -10.11 3.46 27.14
N GLN A 45 -11.13 3.80 26.37
CA GLN A 45 -11.37 3.27 25.03
C GLN A 45 -10.21 3.60 24.08
N ASP A 46 -9.61 4.78 24.19
CA ASP A 46 -8.40 5.15 23.42
C ASP A 46 -7.21 4.23 23.73
N ALA A 47 -7.02 3.88 25.01
CA ALA A 47 -5.97 2.94 25.42
C ALA A 47 -6.23 1.53 24.86
N LEU A 48 -7.46 1.01 24.97
CA LEU A 48 -7.83 -0.30 24.45
C LEU A 48 -7.67 -0.36 22.91
N GLN A 49 -8.06 0.70 22.21
CA GLN A 49 -7.86 0.78 20.77
C GLN A 49 -6.37 0.80 20.41
N SER A 50 -5.55 1.54 21.16
CA SER A 50 -4.10 1.55 20.97
C SER A 50 -3.50 0.15 21.14
N LEU A 51 -3.99 -0.60 22.15
CA LEU A 51 -3.58 -1.99 22.38
C LEU A 51 -3.99 -2.91 21.23
N ALA A 52 -5.22 -2.80 20.74
CA ALA A 52 -5.72 -3.57 19.58
C ALA A 52 -4.93 -3.28 18.29
N GLU A 53 -4.40 -2.06 18.14
CA GLU A 53 -3.53 -1.66 17.04
C GLU A 53 -2.06 -2.10 17.23
N GLY A 54 -1.73 -2.81 18.33
CA GLY A 54 -0.39 -3.27 18.66
C GLY A 54 0.53 -2.18 19.23
N ARG A 55 0.02 -0.97 19.50
CA ARG A 55 0.76 0.17 20.05
C ARG A 55 0.80 0.12 21.58
N LYS A 56 1.50 -0.90 22.10
CA LYS A 56 1.57 -1.19 23.56
C LYS A 56 2.11 -0.02 24.38
N THR A 57 3.11 0.70 23.86
CA THR A 57 3.70 1.85 24.56
C THR A 57 2.70 3.00 24.69
N ASP A 58 1.96 3.30 23.61
CA ASP A 58 0.94 4.36 23.63
C ASP A 58 -0.21 4.00 24.56
N ALA A 59 -0.68 2.73 24.52
CA ALA A 59 -1.69 2.20 25.43
C ALA A 59 -1.25 2.36 26.89
N SER A 60 -0.02 1.94 27.22
CA SER A 60 0.55 2.08 28.56
C SER A 60 0.57 3.54 29.05
N ASN A 61 0.99 4.48 28.18
CA ASN A 61 1.03 5.91 28.54
C ASN A 61 -0.39 6.47 28.78
N THR A 62 -1.35 6.06 27.96
CA THR A 62 -2.75 6.49 28.12
C THR A 62 -3.36 5.92 29.40
N LEU A 63 -3.11 4.64 29.72
CA LEU A 63 -3.57 4.02 30.96
C LEU A 63 -2.94 4.65 32.21
N ARG A 64 -1.64 4.99 32.19
CA ARG A 64 -1.00 5.72 33.29
C ARG A 64 -1.66 7.08 33.54
N ARG A 65 -2.01 7.82 32.47
CA ARG A 65 -2.73 9.08 32.62
C ARG A 65 -4.12 8.85 33.23
N LEU A 66 -4.84 7.83 32.79
CA LEU A 66 -6.15 7.49 33.33
C LEU A 66 -6.07 7.12 34.82
N ILE A 67 -5.12 6.30 35.22
CA ILE A 67 -4.89 5.90 36.61
C ILE A 67 -4.48 7.11 37.47
N GLY A 68 -3.73 8.06 36.89
CA GLY A 68 -3.41 9.33 37.55
C GLY A 68 -4.65 10.17 37.85
N LEU A 69 -5.67 10.10 37.01
CA LEU A 69 -6.96 10.79 37.20
C LEU A 69 -7.93 9.99 38.09
N VAL A 70 -7.95 8.69 37.94
CA VAL A 70 -8.83 7.75 38.68
C VAL A 70 -8.01 6.56 39.20
N PRO A 71 -7.34 6.69 40.37
CA PRO A 71 -6.47 5.64 40.92
C PRO A 71 -7.20 4.32 41.27
N GLN A 72 -8.52 4.33 41.29
CA GLN A 72 -9.36 3.18 41.59
C GLN A 72 -9.96 2.51 40.33
N HIS A 73 -9.48 2.83 39.15
CA HIS A 73 -9.96 2.20 37.92
C HIS A 73 -9.32 0.80 37.75
N ALA A 74 -9.96 -0.22 38.32
CA ALA A 74 -9.43 -1.58 38.36
C ALA A 74 -9.06 -2.14 36.98
N GLY A 75 -9.93 -1.96 35.97
CA GLY A 75 -9.66 -2.41 34.58
C GLY A 75 -8.40 -1.78 34.01
N ALA A 76 -8.22 -0.48 34.16
CA ALA A 76 -7.02 0.20 33.66
C ALA A 76 -5.72 -0.27 34.37
N LEU A 77 -5.80 -0.60 35.65
CA LEU A 77 -4.65 -1.15 36.39
C LEU A 77 -4.31 -2.56 35.89
N ILE A 78 -5.30 -3.42 35.68
CA ILE A 78 -5.10 -4.78 35.15
C ILE A 78 -4.48 -4.71 33.75
N ASP A 79 -5.06 -3.91 32.85
CA ASP A 79 -4.54 -3.77 31.50
C ASP A 79 -3.12 -3.22 31.48
N LEU A 80 -2.82 -2.19 32.33
CA LEU A 80 -1.47 -1.64 32.44
C LEU A 80 -0.48 -2.70 32.96
N ALA A 81 -0.86 -3.48 33.97
CA ALA A 81 0.00 -4.52 34.52
C ALA A 81 0.34 -5.59 33.48
N LEU A 82 -0.64 -6.07 32.73
CA LEU A 82 -0.45 -7.04 31.67
C LEU A 82 0.37 -6.48 30.50
N ILE A 83 0.17 -5.19 30.15
CA ILE A 83 0.99 -4.52 29.14
C ILE A 83 2.44 -4.42 29.61
N GLN A 84 2.70 -4.01 30.87
CA GLN A 84 4.04 -3.91 31.39
C GLN A 84 4.74 -5.29 31.43
N CYS A 85 4.02 -6.33 31.82
CA CYS A 85 4.49 -7.71 31.76
C CYS A 85 4.85 -8.10 30.30
N GLY A 86 3.95 -7.86 29.34
CA GLY A 86 4.19 -8.13 27.91
C GLY A 86 5.26 -7.23 27.24
N LEU A 87 5.71 -6.17 27.91
CA LEU A 87 6.85 -5.33 27.51
C LEU A 87 8.18 -5.79 28.15
N GLY A 88 8.13 -6.76 29.08
CA GLY A 88 9.29 -7.25 29.81
C GLY A 88 9.65 -6.43 31.05
N ASN A 89 8.78 -5.49 31.45
CA ASN A 89 8.97 -4.66 32.64
C ASN A 89 8.46 -5.41 33.91
N ALA A 90 9.09 -6.53 34.26
CA ALA A 90 8.63 -7.45 35.28
C ALA A 90 8.44 -6.77 36.66
N ASP A 91 9.37 -5.92 37.06
CA ASP A 91 9.30 -5.21 38.35
C ASP A 91 8.10 -4.26 38.44
N GLU A 92 7.76 -3.57 37.35
CA GLU A 92 6.60 -2.69 37.32
C GLU A 92 5.30 -3.48 37.26
N ALA A 93 5.29 -4.58 36.50
CA ALA A 93 4.13 -5.48 36.41
C ALA A 93 3.83 -6.08 37.81
N GLU A 94 4.83 -6.55 38.54
CA GLU A 94 4.66 -7.13 39.87
C GLU A 94 4.14 -6.11 40.90
N ARG A 95 4.64 -4.86 40.85
CA ARG A 95 4.10 -3.78 41.69
C ARG A 95 2.62 -3.52 41.43
N LEU A 96 2.23 -3.55 40.16
CA LEU A 96 0.83 -3.37 39.75
C LEU A 96 -0.01 -4.59 40.15
N PHE A 97 0.48 -5.83 40.00
CA PHE A 97 -0.19 -7.05 40.45
C PHE A 97 -0.46 -7.01 41.93
N ALA A 98 0.54 -6.71 42.74
CA ALA A 98 0.40 -6.57 44.19
C ALA A 98 -0.62 -5.47 44.58
N THR A 99 -0.65 -4.36 43.83
CA THR A 99 -1.64 -3.30 44.04
C THR A 99 -3.06 -3.79 43.72
N ILE A 100 -3.24 -4.55 42.65
CA ILE A 100 -4.55 -5.12 42.28
C ILE A 100 -5.03 -6.09 43.33
N GLU A 101 -4.18 -7.00 43.78
CA GLU A 101 -4.52 -8.01 44.78
C GLU A 101 -4.87 -7.40 46.15
N THR A 102 -4.15 -6.37 46.58
CA THR A 102 -4.37 -5.75 47.88
C THR A 102 -5.52 -4.77 47.96
N ARG A 103 -5.82 -4.07 46.84
CA ARG A 103 -6.82 -2.99 46.83
C ARG A 103 -8.19 -3.39 46.31
N PHE A 104 -8.26 -4.37 45.39
CA PHE A 104 -9.48 -4.61 44.60
C PHE A 104 -10.15 -5.96 44.85
N SER A 105 -9.52 -6.87 45.67
CA SER A 105 -10.07 -8.21 45.89
C SER A 105 -10.53 -8.89 44.59
N PRO A 106 -9.63 -9.11 43.64
CA PRO A 106 -9.96 -9.55 42.29
C PRO A 106 -10.64 -10.91 42.28
N THR A 107 -11.46 -11.19 41.26
CA THR A 107 -12.08 -12.49 41.09
C THR A 107 -11.03 -13.57 40.80
N ARG A 108 -11.44 -14.84 40.95
CA ARG A 108 -10.55 -15.98 40.73
C ARG A 108 -9.94 -15.99 39.34
N GLU A 109 -10.74 -15.64 38.32
CA GLU A 109 -10.31 -15.59 36.90
C GLU A 109 -9.23 -14.53 36.69
N ILE A 110 -9.32 -13.37 37.36
CA ILE A 110 -8.30 -12.33 37.31
C ILE A 110 -7.03 -12.80 38.02
N LEU A 111 -7.14 -13.46 39.18
CA LEU A 111 -5.98 -14.00 39.87
C LEU A 111 -5.27 -15.07 39.03
N GLU A 112 -5.99 -15.95 38.37
CA GLU A 112 -5.44 -16.94 37.45
C GLU A 112 -4.68 -16.25 36.28
N LEU A 113 -5.22 -15.19 35.71
CA LEU A 113 -4.56 -14.41 34.65
C LEU A 113 -3.25 -13.74 35.13
N LEU A 114 -3.26 -13.16 36.34
CA LEU A 114 -2.08 -12.54 36.91
C LEU A 114 -0.99 -13.59 37.23
N ASN A 115 -1.38 -14.76 37.73
CA ASN A 115 -0.48 -15.87 38.01
C ASN A 115 0.13 -16.45 36.73
N GLU A 116 -0.66 -16.63 35.67
CA GLU A 116 -0.16 -17.04 34.36
C GLU A 116 0.90 -16.05 33.84
N ALA A 117 0.66 -14.74 33.99
CA ALA A 117 1.63 -13.72 33.63
C ALA A 117 2.94 -13.82 34.46
N ARG A 118 2.84 -14.12 35.75
CA ARG A 118 4.00 -14.38 36.64
C ARG A 118 4.77 -15.63 36.22
N ASP A 119 4.06 -16.72 35.95
CA ASP A 119 4.65 -18.01 35.57
C ASP A 119 5.45 -17.91 34.27
N THR A 120 5.00 -17.08 33.34
CA THR A 120 5.74 -16.75 32.11
C THR A 120 6.96 -15.86 32.36
N GLY A 121 7.12 -15.32 33.59
CA GLY A 121 8.21 -14.44 34.01
C GLY A 121 8.22 -13.10 33.32
N CYS A 122 7.07 -12.63 32.86
CA CYS A 122 6.91 -11.37 32.12
C CYS A 122 7.89 -11.26 30.95
N LYS A 123 8.16 -12.35 30.26
CA LYS A 123 9.01 -12.32 29.05
C LYS A 123 8.20 -11.75 27.87
N PRO A 124 8.74 -10.76 27.16
CA PRO A 124 8.09 -10.31 25.93
C PRO A 124 7.85 -11.52 25.01
N PRO A 125 6.64 -11.67 24.44
CA PRO A 125 6.43 -12.71 23.45
C PRO A 125 7.37 -12.50 22.27
N ALA A 126 7.76 -13.59 21.60
CA ALA A 126 8.55 -13.50 20.39
C ALA A 126 7.86 -12.55 19.38
N PRO A 127 8.60 -11.66 18.71
CA PRO A 127 8.00 -10.75 17.73
C PRO A 127 7.24 -11.55 16.69
N ALA A 128 5.94 -11.22 16.49
CA ALA A 128 5.14 -11.87 15.47
C ALA A 128 5.80 -11.68 14.09
N SER A 129 5.93 -12.76 13.35
CA SER A 129 6.46 -12.76 11.99
C SER A 129 5.57 -13.61 11.08
N ALA A 130 5.54 -13.28 9.81
CA ALA A 130 4.87 -14.06 8.79
C ALA A 130 5.75 -14.14 7.54
N THR A 131 5.82 -15.31 6.95
CA THR A 131 6.52 -15.54 5.69
C THR A 131 5.53 -16.07 4.67
N THR A 132 5.51 -15.51 3.49
CA THR A 132 4.75 -16.05 2.35
C THR A 132 5.71 -16.38 1.24
N VAL A 133 5.64 -17.61 0.73
CA VAL A 133 6.41 -18.04 -0.44
C VAL A 133 5.42 -18.35 -1.55
N ASN A 134 5.72 -17.92 -2.76
CA ASN A 134 4.93 -18.26 -3.92
C ASN A 134 5.83 -18.80 -5.04
N PHE A 135 5.37 -19.85 -5.69
CA PHE A 135 6.01 -20.44 -6.86
C PHE A 135 4.96 -20.60 -7.94
N GLY A 136 5.25 -20.15 -9.16
CA GLY A 136 4.28 -20.19 -10.24
C GLY A 136 4.89 -20.47 -11.59
N ARG A 137 4.03 -20.97 -12.49
CA ARG A 137 4.31 -21.18 -13.90
C ARG A 137 3.25 -20.45 -14.71
N GLY A 138 3.65 -19.75 -15.77
CA GLY A 138 2.70 -19.00 -16.59
C GLY A 138 3.17 -18.87 -18.04
N ILE A 139 2.30 -18.24 -18.81
CA ILE A 139 2.52 -17.88 -20.21
C ILE A 139 2.24 -16.39 -20.38
N ASP A 140 3.04 -15.74 -21.20
CA ASP A 140 3.00 -14.32 -21.51
C ASP A 140 3.01 -14.14 -23.03
N ASP A 141 1.94 -13.59 -23.59
CA ASP A 141 1.79 -13.45 -25.05
C ASP A 141 2.63 -12.31 -25.63
N ASN A 142 3.11 -11.38 -24.79
CA ASN A 142 3.84 -10.19 -25.25
C ASN A 142 4.88 -9.75 -24.22
N VAL A 143 5.95 -10.54 -24.09
CA VAL A 143 7.03 -10.37 -23.12
C VAL A 143 7.75 -9.01 -23.28
N ASN A 144 7.99 -8.63 -24.53
CA ASN A 144 8.72 -7.40 -24.88
C ASN A 144 7.85 -6.15 -24.99
N GLN A 145 6.54 -6.26 -24.72
CA GLN A 145 5.57 -5.18 -24.96
C GLN A 145 5.59 -4.68 -26.42
N GLY A 146 5.78 -5.59 -27.35
CA GLY A 146 5.84 -5.32 -28.78
C GLY A 146 4.54 -4.73 -29.29
N ALA A 147 4.65 -3.88 -30.32
CA ALA A 147 3.54 -3.13 -30.88
C ALA A 147 2.43 -4.02 -31.44
N SER A 148 1.16 -3.66 -31.20
CA SER A 148 0.01 -4.39 -31.73
C SER A 148 -0.16 -4.23 -33.24
N ASN A 149 0.37 -3.15 -33.82
CA ASN A 149 0.38 -2.90 -35.26
C ASN A 149 1.77 -3.27 -35.80
N SER A 150 1.81 -3.89 -36.97
CA SER A 150 3.05 -4.24 -37.65
C SER A 150 3.69 -3.07 -38.39
N THR A 151 3.03 -1.89 -38.42
CA THR A 151 3.51 -0.69 -39.08
C THR A 151 3.62 0.48 -38.09
N PHE A 152 4.59 1.33 -38.33
CA PHE A 152 4.78 2.59 -37.63
C PHE A 152 4.39 3.73 -38.58
N ILE A 153 3.53 4.63 -38.11
CA ILE A 153 3.06 5.78 -38.89
C ILE A 153 3.91 6.99 -38.53
N VAL A 154 4.61 7.54 -39.51
CA VAL A 154 5.37 8.79 -39.43
C VAL A 154 4.57 9.86 -40.18
N THR A 155 4.17 10.90 -39.46
CA THR A 155 3.48 12.05 -40.07
C THR A 155 4.55 13.00 -40.62
N GLY A 156 4.64 13.09 -41.96
CA GLY A 156 5.55 13.99 -42.65
C GLY A 156 4.81 15.19 -43.29
N PRO A 157 5.56 16.16 -43.88
CA PRO A 157 4.96 17.31 -44.57
C PRO A 157 4.02 16.92 -45.75
N ASP A 158 4.29 15.78 -46.39
CA ASP A 158 3.56 15.28 -47.55
C ASP A 158 2.48 14.23 -47.21
N GLY A 159 2.19 14.04 -45.92
CA GLY A 159 1.22 13.07 -45.40
C GLY A 159 1.84 11.98 -44.55
N ASP A 160 1.00 11.01 -44.13
CA ASP A 160 1.39 9.90 -43.31
C ASP A 160 2.12 8.82 -44.14
N ILE A 161 3.29 8.40 -43.67
CA ILE A 161 4.11 7.30 -44.23
C ILE A 161 4.03 6.12 -43.30
N GLU A 162 3.57 4.97 -43.80
CA GLU A 162 3.59 3.72 -43.06
C GLU A 162 4.91 2.97 -43.28
N LEU A 163 5.64 2.71 -42.23
CA LEU A 163 6.90 1.94 -42.25
C LEU A 163 6.70 0.60 -41.54
N PRO A 164 7.15 -0.54 -42.10
CA PRO A 164 7.08 -1.82 -41.41
C PRO A 164 7.99 -1.83 -40.21
N LEU A 165 7.50 -2.38 -39.08
CA LEU A 165 8.29 -2.60 -37.88
C LEU A 165 9.17 -3.86 -38.04
N LEU A 166 10.39 -3.79 -37.52
CA LEU A 166 11.25 -4.95 -37.39
C LEU A 166 10.64 -5.95 -36.38
N GLU A 167 10.93 -7.24 -36.55
CA GLU A 167 10.41 -8.32 -35.69
C GLU A 167 10.68 -8.12 -34.20
N ASP A 168 11.77 -7.41 -33.85
CA ASP A 168 12.10 -7.10 -32.47
C ASP A 168 11.12 -6.18 -31.77
N PHE A 169 10.34 -5.41 -32.52
CA PHE A 169 9.29 -4.52 -32.00
C PHE A 169 7.90 -5.17 -32.01
N LEU A 170 7.77 -6.40 -32.55
CA LEU A 170 6.52 -7.15 -32.55
C LEU A 170 6.37 -8.01 -31.29
N PRO A 171 5.15 -8.43 -30.94
CA PRO A 171 4.90 -9.23 -29.74
C PRO A 171 5.68 -10.56 -29.75
N LYS A 172 6.41 -10.82 -28.68
CA LYS A 172 7.12 -12.08 -28.47
C LYS A 172 6.48 -12.83 -27.30
N ARG A 173 6.07 -14.08 -27.57
CA ARG A 173 5.46 -14.97 -26.58
C ARG A 173 6.50 -15.88 -25.96
N ASP A 174 6.37 -16.09 -24.63
CA ASP A 174 7.18 -17.08 -23.91
C ASP A 174 6.46 -17.59 -22.65
N ASN A 175 6.93 -18.73 -22.15
CA ASN A 175 6.53 -19.22 -20.83
C ASN A 175 7.50 -18.69 -19.78
N TYR A 176 7.01 -18.59 -18.55
CA TYR A 176 7.83 -18.11 -17.44
C TYR A 176 7.57 -18.86 -16.15
N THR A 177 8.57 -18.86 -15.29
CA THR A 177 8.49 -19.31 -13.90
C THR A 177 8.61 -18.10 -12.98
N THR A 178 7.81 -18.04 -11.92
CA THR A 178 7.90 -17.00 -10.88
C THR A 178 8.29 -17.64 -9.55
N LEU A 179 9.11 -16.92 -8.79
CA LEU A 179 9.40 -17.17 -7.39
C LEU A 179 9.24 -15.87 -6.63
N GLY A 180 8.50 -15.90 -5.54
CA GLY A 180 8.36 -14.77 -4.63
C GLY A 180 8.48 -15.22 -3.19
N ALA A 181 8.98 -14.32 -2.34
CA ALA A 181 9.05 -14.51 -0.90
C ALA A 181 8.83 -13.15 -0.23
N ASP A 182 7.88 -13.11 0.68
CA ASP A 182 7.58 -11.94 1.51
C ASP A 182 7.79 -12.31 2.97
N TYR A 183 8.57 -11.53 3.68
CA TYR A 183 8.80 -11.66 5.12
C TYR A 183 8.38 -10.40 5.81
N VAL A 184 7.55 -10.51 6.83
CA VAL A 184 7.11 -9.39 7.67
C VAL A 184 7.37 -9.76 9.12
N ARG A 185 7.86 -8.81 9.90
CA ARG A 185 8.12 -8.98 11.33
C ARG A 185 7.75 -7.74 12.12
N ALA A 186 7.13 -7.94 13.28
CA ALA A 186 6.92 -6.87 14.25
C ALA A 186 8.27 -6.35 14.78
N VAL A 187 8.45 -5.01 14.77
CA VAL A 187 9.65 -4.32 15.20
C VAL A 187 9.28 -3.34 16.32
N GLY A 188 9.78 -3.63 17.52
CA GLY A 188 9.46 -2.82 18.71
C GLY A 188 8.05 -3.06 19.24
N ALA A 189 7.68 -2.29 20.25
CA ALA A 189 6.47 -2.47 21.05
C ALA A 189 5.29 -1.57 20.60
N ASN A 190 5.44 -0.82 19.51
CA ASN A 190 4.45 0.15 19.09
C ASN A 190 3.81 -0.16 17.72
N GLY A 191 3.74 -1.45 17.35
CA GLY A 191 3.06 -1.92 16.16
C GLY A 191 3.77 -1.62 14.83
N SER A 192 5.07 -1.26 14.89
CA SER A 192 5.88 -1.10 13.69
C SER A 192 6.19 -2.46 13.07
N LEU A 193 6.22 -2.52 11.74
CA LEU A 193 6.48 -3.73 10.97
C LEU A 193 7.66 -3.50 10.03
N GLY A 194 8.69 -4.34 10.14
CA GLY A 194 9.73 -4.47 9.14
C GLY A 194 9.32 -5.49 8.08
N PHE A 195 9.65 -5.25 6.84
CA PHE A 195 9.37 -6.20 5.76
C PHE A 195 10.52 -6.31 4.76
N VAL A 196 10.63 -7.50 4.18
CA VAL A 196 11.50 -7.80 3.04
C VAL A 196 10.67 -8.56 2.01
N GLN A 197 10.75 -8.13 0.77
CA GLN A 197 10.06 -8.75 -0.36
C GLN A 197 11.08 -9.13 -1.42
N PHE A 198 10.99 -10.33 -1.91
CA PHE A 198 11.76 -10.84 -3.04
C PHE A 198 10.80 -11.32 -4.11
N GLN A 199 11.10 -11.02 -5.37
CA GLN A 199 10.38 -11.55 -6.53
C GLN A 199 11.32 -11.81 -7.67
N GLN A 200 11.09 -12.89 -8.40
CA GLN A 200 11.82 -13.25 -9.62
C GLN A 200 10.85 -13.81 -10.66
N ARG A 201 11.03 -13.42 -11.90
CA ARG A 201 10.40 -14.02 -13.07
C ARG A 201 11.50 -14.41 -14.06
N ARG A 202 11.47 -15.65 -14.53
CA ARG A 202 12.42 -16.20 -15.49
C ARG A 202 11.66 -16.78 -16.67
N TYR A 203 11.96 -16.30 -17.85
CA TYR A 203 11.43 -16.79 -19.11
C TYR A 203 12.22 -18.01 -19.60
N ASP A 204 11.59 -18.88 -20.39
CA ASP A 204 12.26 -20.08 -20.87
C ASP A 204 13.31 -19.77 -21.96
N VAL A 205 12.95 -18.90 -22.89
CA VAL A 205 13.76 -18.52 -24.06
C VAL A 205 14.24 -17.08 -23.96
N LEU A 206 13.34 -16.15 -23.69
CA LEU A 206 13.58 -14.70 -23.72
C LEU A 206 14.26 -14.18 -22.44
N ARG A 207 15.42 -14.73 -22.12
CA ARG A 207 16.18 -14.46 -20.88
C ARG A 207 16.58 -12.99 -20.68
N ALA A 208 16.67 -12.22 -21.76
CA ALA A 208 16.94 -10.78 -21.67
C ALA A 208 15.84 -10.01 -20.92
N TYR A 209 14.63 -10.58 -20.82
CA TYR A 209 13.48 -10.02 -20.11
C TYR A 209 13.27 -10.66 -18.73
N ASP A 210 14.18 -11.52 -18.27
CA ASP A 210 14.14 -12.03 -16.90
C ASP A 210 14.17 -10.84 -15.93
N THR A 211 13.27 -10.84 -14.95
CA THR A 211 13.20 -9.78 -13.94
C THR A 211 13.39 -10.34 -12.56
N GLY A 212 14.06 -9.57 -11.70
CA GLY A 212 14.20 -9.84 -10.28
C GLY A 212 14.04 -8.56 -9.48
N GLY A 213 13.60 -8.66 -8.24
CA GLY A 213 13.46 -7.50 -7.37
C GLY A 213 13.61 -7.88 -5.91
N VAL A 214 14.25 -6.99 -5.15
CA VAL A 214 14.31 -7.05 -3.69
C VAL A 214 13.90 -5.69 -3.16
N PHE A 215 12.99 -5.68 -2.21
CA PHE A 215 12.51 -4.48 -1.51
C PHE A 215 12.54 -4.74 -0.02
N ALA A 216 12.96 -3.74 0.75
CA ALA A 216 12.93 -3.79 2.21
C ALA A 216 12.42 -2.45 2.75
N GLY A 217 11.71 -2.50 3.87
CA GLY A 217 11.14 -1.29 4.44
C GLY A 217 10.64 -1.46 5.86
N LEU A 218 10.18 -0.34 6.40
CA LEU A 218 9.58 -0.23 7.70
C LEU A 218 8.26 0.52 7.59
N GLU A 219 7.20 -0.03 8.18
CA GLU A 219 5.92 0.64 8.38
C GLU A 219 5.72 0.93 9.86
N SER A 220 5.33 2.15 10.21
CA SER A 220 5.05 2.56 11.60
C SER A 220 3.66 3.17 11.69
N PRO A 221 2.82 2.71 12.64
CA PRO A 221 1.53 3.31 12.93
C PRO A 221 1.70 4.49 13.88
N TRP A 222 0.89 5.52 13.67
CA TRP A 222 0.80 6.72 14.48
C TRP A 222 -0.66 7.09 14.70
N ARG A 223 -0.91 7.84 15.76
CA ARG A 223 -2.21 8.42 16.01
C ARG A 223 -2.09 9.93 16.08
N VAL A 224 -2.93 10.63 15.33
CA VAL A 224 -2.97 12.10 15.31
C VAL A 224 -4.42 12.53 15.56
N GLY A 225 -4.72 12.89 16.81
CA GLY A 225 -6.11 13.06 17.26
C GLY A 225 -6.90 11.75 17.09
N GLY A 226 -8.06 11.81 16.45
CA GLY A 226 -8.89 10.63 16.15
C GLY A 226 -8.47 9.84 14.90
N TRP A 227 -7.44 10.29 14.15
CA TRP A 227 -7.06 9.69 12.87
C TRP A 227 -5.91 8.70 13.05
N THR A 228 -6.00 7.56 12.35
CA THR A 228 -4.88 6.63 12.26
C THR A 228 -4.02 7.00 11.07
N LEU A 229 -2.73 7.21 11.31
CA LEU A 229 -1.71 7.47 10.31
C LEU A 229 -0.74 6.27 10.28
N ARG A 230 -0.42 5.75 9.10
CA ARG A 230 0.67 4.78 8.90
C ARG A 230 1.68 5.36 7.93
N THR A 231 2.94 5.41 8.35
CA THR A 231 4.05 5.85 7.50
C THR A 231 4.88 4.65 7.09
N THR A 232 5.29 4.60 5.82
CA THR A 232 6.14 3.53 5.28
C THR A 232 7.32 4.15 4.56
N GLY A 233 8.52 3.71 4.91
CA GLY A 233 9.75 3.96 4.16
C GLY A 233 10.28 2.66 3.58
N SER A 234 10.64 2.63 2.30
CA SER A 234 11.20 1.45 1.67
C SER A 234 12.25 1.78 0.62
N VAL A 235 13.19 0.86 0.46
CA VAL A 235 14.21 0.87 -0.58
C VAL A 235 14.10 -0.41 -1.39
N GLY A 236 14.46 -0.36 -2.66
CA GLY A 236 14.41 -1.53 -3.52
C GLY A 236 15.37 -1.44 -4.69
N ALA A 237 15.66 -2.61 -5.25
CA ALA A 237 16.44 -2.77 -6.46
C ALA A 237 15.77 -3.81 -7.35
N THR A 238 15.72 -3.53 -8.65
CA THR A 238 15.23 -4.49 -9.64
C THR A 238 16.29 -4.76 -10.70
N THR A 239 16.31 -5.99 -11.18
CA THR A 239 17.18 -6.47 -12.25
C THR A 239 16.36 -6.77 -13.50
N MET A 240 16.98 -6.64 -14.67
CA MET A 240 16.47 -7.10 -15.97
C MET A 240 17.59 -7.81 -16.73
N GLY A 241 17.32 -8.99 -17.28
CA GLY A 241 18.32 -9.82 -17.93
C GLY A 241 19.52 -10.16 -17.02
N GLY A 242 19.28 -10.31 -15.70
CA GLY A 242 20.32 -10.59 -14.71
C GLY A 242 21.19 -9.39 -14.32
N ARG A 243 20.96 -8.19 -14.85
CA ARG A 243 21.72 -6.97 -14.55
C ARG A 243 20.85 -6.01 -13.75
N LEU A 244 21.49 -5.22 -12.84
CA LEU A 244 20.79 -4.16 -12.12
C LEU A 244 20.19 -3.17 -13.12
N TYR A 245 18.86 -3.00 -13.04
CA TYR A 245 18.10 -2.14 -13.94
C TYR A 245 17.75 -0.81 -13.29
N GLN A 246 17.15 -0.86 -12.07
CA GLN A 246 16.77 0.35 -11.34
C GLN A 246 16.84 0.17 -9.83
N LYS A 247 16.99 1.30 -9.13
CA LYS A 247 16.87 1.43 -7.68
C LYS A 247 15.70 2.34 -7.36
N GLN A 248 15.01 2.06 -6.25
CA GLN A 248 13.88 2.86 -5.79
C GLN A 248 14.02 3.21 -4.31
N LEU A 249 13.64 4.43 -3.97
CA LEU A 249 13.38 4.89 -2.62
C LEU A 249 11.93 5.37 -2.57
N ARG A 250 11.12 4.84 -1.66
CA ARG A 250 9.71 5.22 -1.52
C ARG A 250 9.40 5.62 -0.09
N LEU A 251 8.71 6.73 0.05
CA LEU A 251 8.09 7.21 1.27
C LEU A 251 6.58 7.28 1.04
N GLN A 252 5.80 6.81 2.01
CA GLN A 252 4.35 6.78 1.93
C GLN A 252 3.74 7.14 3.29
N ALA A 253 2.65 7.88 3.26
CA ALA A 253 1.79 8.14 4.41
C ALA A 253 0.35 7.76 4.06
N ARG A 254 -0.26 6.90 4.87
CA ARG A 254 -1.66 6.47 4.74
C ARG A 254 -2.45 6.93 5.95
N VAL A 255 -3.52 7.66 5.71
CA VAL A 255 -4.41 8.18 6.72
C VAL A 255 -5.76 7.49 6.62
N THR A 256 -6.29 7.04 7.76
CA THR A 256 -7.65 6.53 7.89
C THR A 256 -8.43 7.52 8.76
N PRO A 257 -9.24 8.41 8.13
CA PRO A 257 -10.03 9.38 8.88
C PRO A 257 -11.19 8.69 9.60
N GLN A 258 -11.53 9.18 10.79
CA GLN A 258 -12.75 8.77 11.50
C GLN A 258 -13.95 9.48 10.88
N LEU A 259 -14.57 8.84 9.91
CA LEU A 259 -15.78 9.31 9.25
C LEU A 259 -16.95 8.39 9.60
N SER A 260 -18.14 8.97 9.79
CA SER A 260 -19.38 8.21 9.93
C SER A 260 -19.81 7.66 8.57
N LEU A 261 -19.17 6.57 8.16
CA LEU A 261 -19.48 5.85 6.92
C LEU A 261 -20.50 4.73 7.20
N PRO A 262 -21.23 4.25 6.19
CA PRO A 262 -22.09 3.07 6.33
C PRO A 262 -21.30 1.89 6.91
N ALA A 263 -22.01 0.98 7.62
CA ALA A 263 -21.38 -0.16 8.27
C ALA A 263 -20.45 -0.94 7.32
N HIS A 264 -19.32 -1.37 7.85
CA HIS A 264 -18.28 -2.11 7.11
C HIS A 264 -17.69 -1.38 5.90
N THR A 265 -17.74 -0.04 5.90
CA THR A 265 -17.10 0.81 4.87
C THR A 265 -15.93 1.55 5.49
N GLN A 266 -14.80 1.59 4.79
CA GLN A 266 -13.58 2.27 5.21
C GLN A 266 -13.03 3.13 4.08
N LEU A 267 -12.53 4.33 4.43
CA LEU A 267 -11.83 5.22 3.52
C LEU A 267 -10.37 5.35 3.97
N HIS A 268 -9.45 5.15 3.03
CA HIS A 268 -8.03 5.40 3.25
C HIS A 268 -7.53 6.43 2.24
N LEU A 269 -6.85 7.45 2.74
CA LEU A 269 -6.15 8.43 1.91
C LEU A 269 -4.66 8.15 1.99
N THR A 270 -3.98 8.12 0.84
CA THR A 270 -2.55 7.82 0.80
C THR A 270 -1.83 8.83 -0.07
N GLY A 271 -0.76 9.41 0.49
CA GLY A 271 0.24 10.18 -0.26
C GLY A 271 1.53 9.38 -0.35
N SER A 272 2.19 9.37 -1.50
CA SER A 272 3.51 8.77 -1.64
C SER A 272 4.44 9.57 -2.54
N ALA A 273 5.74 9.48 -2.25
CA ALA A 273 6.83 9.99 -3.08
C ALA A 273 7.79 8.83 -3.38
N THR A 274 8.07 8.60 -4.66
CA THR A 274 8.96 7.53 -5.11
C THR A 274 10.05 8.12 -5.99
N ARG A 275 11.31 7.94 -5.59
CA ARG A 275 12.48 8.25 -6.42
C ARG A 275 12.95 6.98 -7.12
N THR A 276 13.03 7.03 -8.44
CA THR A 276 13.55 5.94 -9.27
C THR A 276 14.84 6.39 -9.96
N THR A 277 15.88 5.57 -9.85
CA THR A 277 17.18 5.79 -10.49
C THR A 277 17.51 4.56 -11.33
N TYR A 278 17.65 4.74 -12.63
CA TYR A 278 18.04 3.70 -13.59
C TYR A 278 19.55 3.60 -13.70
N GLN A 279 20.07 2.40 -13.87
CA GLN A 279 21.52 2.17 -13.96
C GLN A 279 22.09 2.64 -15.30
N ASN A 280 21.42 2.34 -16.41
CA ASN A 280 21.90 2.61 -17.77
C ASN A 280 21.01 3.58 -18.56
N LEU A 281 19.89 4.03 -17.98
CA LEU A 281 18.89 4.90 -18.60
C LEU A 281 18.69 6.14 -17.73
N GLY A 282 19.78 6.88 -17.45
CA GLY A 282 19.79 8.01 -16.52
C GLY A 282 18.81 9.13 -16.88
N ASN A 283 18.52 9.31 -18.17
CA ASN A 283 17.51 10.25 -18.67
C ASN A 283 16.07 9.89 -18.23
N PHE A 284 15.80 8.62 -17.86
CA PHE A 284 14.51 8.19 -17.29
C PHE A 284 14.43 8.27 -15.76
N ASN A 285 15.48 8.74 -15.09
CA ASN A 285 15.44 9.00 -13.65
C ASN A 285 14.30 9.96 -13.33
N SER A 286 13.52 9.65 -12.28
CA SER A 286 12.34 10.43 -11.96
C SER A 286 11.95 10.41 -10.48
N ASP A 287 11.21 11.44 -10.08
CA ASP A 287 10.51 11.54 -8.81
C ASP A 287 8.99 11.50 -9.09
N VAL A 288 8.31 10.46 -8.59
CA VAL A 288 6.86 10.27 -8.77
C VAL A 288 6.16 10.58 -7.46
N PHE A 289 5.19 11.49 -7.53
CA PHE A 289 4.28 11.84 -6.44
C PHE A 289 2.89 11.27 -6.75
N GLU A 290 2.28 10.64 -5.78
CA GLU A 290 0.96 10.05 -5.90
C GLU A 290 0.08 10.46 -4.73
N LEU A 291 -1.17 10.83 -5.02
CA LEU A 291 -2.26 10.93 -4.05
C LEU A 291 -3.36 9.99 -4.47
N ARG A 292 -3.84 9.15 -3.56
CA ARG A 292 -4.92 8.21 -3.82
C ARG A 292 -5.90 8.11 -2.67
N ALA A 293 -7.16 7.86 -3.02
CA ALA A 293 -8.22 7.51 -2.10
C ALA A 293 -8.70 6.07 -2.40
N LEU A 294 -8.76 5.24 -1.38
CA LEU A 294 -9.28 3.88 -1.42
C LEU A 294 -10.54 3.82 -0.56
N LEU A 295 -11.67 3.53 -1.17
CA LEU A 295 -12.92 3.18 -0.50
C LEU A 295 -13.08 1.67 -0.57
N SER A 296 -13.25 1.01 0.58
CA SER A 296 -13.52 -0.43 0.67
C SER A 296 -14.78 -0.69 1.46
N ARG A 297 -15.55 -1.70 1.05
CA ARG A 297 -16.78 -2.12 1.72
C ARG A 297 -16.87 -3.63 1.74
N GLN A 298 -17.25 -4.17 2.91
CA GLN A 298 -17.62 -5.57 3.09
C GLN A 298 -19.14 -5.67 3.18
N ALA A 299 -19.78 -6.35 2.23
CA ALA A 299 -21.22 -6.60 2.20
C ALA A 299 -21.48 -8.11 2.31
N GLY A 300 -21.70 -8.60 3.53
CA GLY A 300 -21.72 -10.04 3.80
C GLY A 300 -20.37 -10.67 3.46
N THR A 301 -20.36 -11.64 2.55
CA THR A 301 -19.14 -12.31 2.07
C THR A 301 -18.47 -11.58 0.89
N LEU A 302 -19.13 -10.58 0.28
CA LEU A 302 -18.59 -9.83 -0.84
C LEU A 302 -17.75 -8.65 -0.34
N GLY A 303 -16.46 -8.65 -0.67
CA GLY A 303 -15.58 -7.50 -0.53
C GLY A 303 -15.54 -6.70 -1.85
N ALA A 304 -15.77 -5.40 -1.78
CA ALA A 304 -15.65 -4.50 -2.92
C ALA A 304 -14.73 -3.34 -2.57
N SER A 305 -13.93 -2.89 -3.53
CA SER A 305 -13.15 -1.66 -3.35
C SER A 305 -13.06 -0.84 -4.62
N ALA A 306 -12.92 0.48 -4.43
CA ALA A 306 -12.66 1.45 -5.48
C ALA A 306 -11.48 2.32 -5.07
N THR A 307 -10.48 2.43 -5.93
CA THR A 307 -9.31 3.30 -5.74
C THR A 307 -9.26 4.33 -6.86
N VAL A 308 -9.16 5.59 -6.50
CA VAL A 308 -8.86 6.68 -7.45
C VAL A 308 -7.53 7.31 -7.06
N GLY A 309 -6.72 7.67 -8.05
CA GLY A 309 -5.44 8.30 -7.79
C GLY A 309 -5.02 9.27 -8.88
N VAL A 310 -4.19 10.24 -8.47
CA VAL A 310 -3.51 11.19 -9.35
C VAL A 310 -2.01 11.08 -9.15
N LEU A 311 -1.28 11.24 -10.25
CA LEU A 311 0.17 11.01 -10.31
C LEU A 311 0.84 12.21 -10.99
N SER A 312 1.99 12.59 -10.46
CA SER A 312 2.90 13.57 -11.07
C SER A 312 4.29 12.93 -11.12
N ASP A 313 4.79 12.70 -12.33
CA ASP A 313 6.10 12.09 -12.58
C ASP A 313 7.03 13.16 -13.16
N ARG A 314 8.01 13.57 -12.35
CA ARG A 314 8.98 14.61 -12.68
C ARG A 314 10.27 13.97 -13.16
N ALA A 315 10.63 14.23 -14.39
CA ALA A 315 11.91 13.82 -14.96
C ALA A 315 13.06 14.52 -14.23
N ARG A 316 14.16 13.80 -13.99
CA ARG A 316 15.38 14.32 -13.39
C ARG A 316 16.52 14.49 -14.43
N GLY A 317 16.22 14.26 -15.71
CA GLY A 317 17.11 14.40 -16.84
C GLY A 317 16.31 14.68 -18.10
N ASP A 318 16.98 14.72 -19.23
CA ASP A 318 16.38 14.98 -20.55
C ASP A 318 15.62 13.77 -21.06
N ARG A 319 14.46 13.52 -20.42
CA ARG A 319 13.58 12.41 -20.79
C ARG A 319 12.72 12.77 -22.00
N PRO A 320 12.59 11.88 -23.00
CA PRO A 320 11.62 12.03 -24.07
C PRO A 320 10.22 12.26 -23.52
N GLY A 321 9.55 13.34 -23.99
CA GLY A 321 8.26 13.76 -23.46
C GLY A 321 8.28 14.50 -22.12
N SER A 322 9.46 14.70 -21.50
CA SER A 322 9.65 15.47 -20.26
C SER A 322 8.86 14.90 -19.06
N ASN A 323 8.26 15.78 -18.24
CA ASN A 323 7.41 15.40 -17.12
C ASN A 323 6.11 14.76 -17.60
N ARG A 324 5.49 13.93 -16.72
CA ARG A 324 4.18 13.33 -17.01
C ARG A 324 3.24 13.54 -15.84
N HIS A 325 1.96 13.60 -16.13
CA HIS A 325 0.90 13.56 -15.14
C HIS A 325 -0.13 12.50 -15.53
N GLY A 326 -0.72 11.89 -14.55
CA GLY A 326 -1.66 10.81 -14.78
C GLY A 326 -2.72 10.71 -13.72
N ASN A 327 -3.72 9.90 -14.02
CA ASN A 327 -4.76 9.48 -13.08
C ASN A 327 -5.13 8.03 -13.33
N TYR A 328 -5.74 7.41 -12.34
CA TYR A 328 -6.25 6.06 -12.49
C TYR A 328 -7.48 5.80 -11.62
N LEU A 329 -8.25 4.80 -12.05
CA LEU A 329 -9.34 4.18 -11.32
C LEU A 329 -9.10 2.67 -11.30
N THR A 330 -9.17 2.07 -10.11
CA THR A 330 -9.18 0.61 -9.93
C THR A 330 -10.46 0.21 -9.20
N LEU A 331 -11.17 -0.76 -9.73
CA LEU A 331 -12.31 -1.41 -9.09
C LEU A 331 -11.94 -2.86 -8.82
N SER A 332 -12.23 -3.37 -7.63
CA SER A 332 -12.02 -4.79 -7.31
C SER A 332 -13.19 -5.38 -6.54
N LEU A 333 -13.44 -6.66 -6.80
CA LEU A 333 -14.44 -7.49 -6.15
C LEU A 333 -13.77 -8.78 -5.70
N ARG A 334 -14.06 -9.22 -4.49
CA ARG A 334 -13.60 -10.50 -3.95
C ARG A 334 -14.77 -11.22 -3.27
N LYS A 335 -14.93 -12.49 -3.56
CA LYS A 335 -16.03 -13.31 -3.01
C LYS A 335 -15.57 -14.74 -2.76
N PRO A 336 -15.84 -15.34 -1.57
CA PRO A 336 -15.84 -16.78 -1.38
C PRO A 336 -16.91 -17.42 -2.27
N LEU A 337 -16.54 -18.48 -2.99
CA LEU A 337 -17.43 -19.20 -3.91
C LEU A 337 -17.93 -20.52 -3.33
N GLY A 338 -17.49 -20.88 -2.11
CA GLY A 338 -17.73 -22.17 -1.46
C GLY A 338 -16.58 -23.18 -1.71
N TRP A 339 -16.55 -24.27 -0.96
CA TRP A 339 -15.55 -25.34 -1.07
C TRP A 339 -14.08 -24.85 -1.05
N ASP A 340 -13.78 -23.94 -0.10
CA ASP A 340 -12.45 -23.32 0.04
C ASP A 340 -11.96 -22.55 -1.20
N LEU A 341 -12.85 -22.29 -2.15
CA LEU A 341 -12.58 -21.49 -3.35
C LEU A 341 -13.00 -20.04 -3.14
N SER A 342 -12.14 -19.11 -3.56
CA SER A 342 -12.44 -17.68 -3.63
C SER A 342 -12.12 -17.11 -4.99
N GLY A 343 -12.95 -16.18 -5.45
CA GLY A 343 -12.76 -15.45 -6.71
C GLY A 343 -12.41 -13.99 -6.44
N GLU A 344 -11.53 -13.45 -7.27
CA GLU A 344 -11.20 -12.03 -7.30
C GLU A 344 -11.27 -11.53 -8.74
N LEU A 345 -11.86 -10.35 -8.93
CA LEU A 345 -11.90 -9.63 -10.20
C LEU A 345 -11.44 -8.19 -9.95
N ALA A 346 -10.47 -7.72 -10.72
CA ALA A 346 -10.01 -6.34 -10.65
C ALA A 346 -9.91 -5.73 -12.06
N TRP A 347 -10.38 -4.50 -12.18
CA TRP A 347 -10.25 -3.72 -13.40
C TRP A 347 -9.61 -2.39 -13.08
N THR A 348 -8.57 -2.02 -13.84
CA THR A 348 -7.84 -0.76 -13.71
C THR A 348 -7.86 -0.02 -15.03
N ARG A 349 -8.10 1.29 -14.99
CA ARG A 349 -7.92 2.21 -16.09
C ARG A 349 -7.00 3.33 -15.66
N GLN A 350 -5.95 3.57 -16.43
CA GLN A 350 -4.93 4.57 -16.16
C GLN A 350 -4.73 5.47 -17.39
N HIS A 351 -4.52 6.75 -17.15
CA HIS A 351 -4.16 7.75 -18.16
C HIS A 351 -2.86 8.41 -17.78
N TRP A 352 -2.00 8.65 -18.78
CA TRP A 352 -0.81 9.46 -18.67
C TRP A 352 -0.72 10.43 -19.83
N ASN A 353 -0.31 11.68 -19.55
CA ASN A 353 0.02 12.67 -20.55
C ASN A 353 1.41 13.22 -20.26
N SER A 354 2.23 13.30 -21.30
CA SER A 354 3.55 13.96 -21.27
C SER A 354 3.39 15.48 -21.33
N ALA A 355 4.39 16.22 -20.91
CA ALA A 355 4.39 17.68 -20.91
C ALA A 355 4.99 18.27 -22.18
N ALA A 356 5.77 17.49 -22.95
CA ALA A 356 6.45 17.91 -24.18
C ALA A 356 6.32 16.82 -25.25
N PRO A 357 6.63 17.13 -26.51
CA PRO A 357 6.75 16.16 -27.58
C PRO A 357 7.74 15.05 -27.23
N TYR A 358 7.50 13.84 -27.73
CA TYR A 358 8.24 12.67 -27.29
C TYR A 358 9.70 12.70 -27.77
N SER A 359 9.93 12.87 -29.05
CA SER A 359 11.26 12.93 -29.65
C SER A 359 11.20 13.56 -31.04
N PRO A 360 11.19 14.90 -31.15
CA PRO A 360 11.16 15.60 -32.44
C PRO A 360 12.32 15.21 -33.35
N GLU A 361 13.50 14.93 -32.76
CA GLU A 361 14.69 14.52 -33.51
C GLU A 361 14.50 13.16 -34.23
N LEU A 362 13.61 12.30 -33.72
CA LEU A 362 13.24 11.02 -34.32
C LEU A 362 11.94 11.10 -35.12
N LEU A 363 11.52 12.30 -35.53
CA LEU A 363 10.26 12.55 -36.25
C LEU A 363 9.01 12.16 -35.45
N ILE A 364 9.09 12.10 -34.14
CA ILE A 364 7.95 11.85 -33.22
C ILE A 364 7.63 13.17 -32.50
N ASP A 365 7.13 14.15 -33.24
CA ASP A 365 6.75 15.47 -32.71
C ASP A 365 5.29 15.44 -32.19
N GLN A 366 5.00 14.47 -31.32
CA GLN A 366 3.70 14.33 -30.68
C GLN A 366 3.84 14.29 -29.17
N VAL A 367 2.98 15.01 -28.45
CA VAL A 367 2.84 14.90 -27.02
C VAL A 367 2.19 13.54 -26.70
N ARG A 368 2.93 12.66 -26.04
CA ARG A 368 2.49 11.31 -25.75
C ARG A 368 1.30 11.29 -24.80
N ALA A 369 0.21 10.64 -25.21
CA ALA A 369 -1.01 10.43 -24.45
C ALA A 369 -1.30 8.92 -24.38
N GLN A 370 -1.21 8.35 -23.19
CA GLN A 370 -1.32 6.92 -22.94
C GLN A 370 -2.61 6.60 -22.17
N ARG A 371 -3.30 5.54 -22.58
CA ARG A 371 -4.45 4.97 -21.90
C ARG A 371 -4.26 3.47 -21.74
N THR A 372 -4.03 3.02 -20.51
CA THR A 372 -3.85 1.61 -20.19
C THR A 372 -5.08 1.08 -19.46
N GLN A 373 -5.56 -0.09 -19.86
CA GLN A 373 -6.58 -0.86 -19.16
C GLN A 373 -6.02 -2.22 -18.79
N VAL A 374 -6.30 -2.68 -17.57
CA VAL A 374 -5.91 -4.00 -17.08
C VAL A 374 -7.13 -4.66 -16.47
N LEU A 375 -7.44 -5.87 -16.93
CA LEU A 375 -8.40 -6.77 -16.30
C LEU A 375 -7.61 -7.93 -15.68
N ARG A 376 -7.83 -8.21 -14.42
CA ARG A 376 -7.26 -9.33 -13.68
C ARG A 376 -8.38 -10.16 -13.09
N ALA A 377 -8.33 -11.47 -13.28
CA ALA A 377 -9.22 -12.43 -12.64
C ALA A 377 -8.38 -13.49 -11.95
N ALA A 378 -8.70 -13.83 -10.71
CA ALA A 378 -8.01 -14.89 -9.98
C ALA A 378 -8.99 -15.81 -9.27
N LEU A 379 -8.68 -17.10 -9.27
CA LEU A 379 -9.33 -18.14 -8.48
C LEU A 379 -8.30 -18.70 -7.51
N SER A 380 -8.62 -18.69 -6.22
CA SER A 380 -7.76 -19.21 -5.17
C SER A 380 -8.47 -20.35 -4.45
N TYR A 381 -7.83 -21.52 -4.43
CA TYR A 381 -8.29 -22.70 -3.72
C TYR A 381 -7.39 -22.97 -2.52
N GLN A 382 -7.95 -23.00 -1.31
CA GLN A 382 -7.22 -23.19 -0.08
C GLN A 382 -6.97 -24.70 0.16
N LEU A 383 -5.70 -25.08 0.29
CA LEU A 383 -5.25 -26.43 0.61
C LEU A 383 -4.87 -26.51 2.10
N GLY A 384 -5.86 -26.56 3.00
CA GLY A 384 -5.60 -26.53 4.43
C GLY A 384 -5.32 -25.11 4.94
N LYS A 385 -4.55 -24.95 6.04
CA LYS A 385 -4.37 -23.66 6.72
C LYS A 385 -3.34 -22.76 6.04
N ASP A 386 -2.28 -23.35 5.50
CA ASP A 386 -1.05 -22.63 5.13
C ASP A 386 -0.76 -22.66 3.63
N HIS A 387 -1.51 -23.39 2.85
CA HIS A 387 -1.27 -23.57 1.41
C HIS A 387 -2.46 -23.16 0.58
N ALA A 388 -2.20 -22.51 -0.55
CA ALA A 388 -3.22 -22.18 -1.54
C ALA A 388 -2.70 -22.41 -2.97
N LEU A 389 -3.61 -22.80 -3.86
CA LEU A 389 -3.40 -22.81 -5.30
C LEU A 389 -4.11 -21.62 -5.91
N VAL A 390 -3.44 -20.90 -6.79
CA VAL A 390 -4.01 -19.72 -7.44
C VAL A 390 -3.88 -19.85 -8.95
N LEU A 391 -5.00 -19.71 -9.66
CA LEU A 391 -5.05 -19.54 -11.09
C LEU A 391 -5.37 -18.07 -11.38
N GLU A 392 -4.48 -17.37 -12.07
CA GLU A 392 -4.62 -15.95 -12.40
C GLU A 392 -4.57 -15.72 -13.90
N GLY A 393 -5.55 -15.02 -14.43
CA GLY A 393 -5.55 -14.47 -15.78
C GLY A 393 -5.43 -12.94 -15.74
N ARG A 394 -4.62 -12.38 -16.62
CA ARG A 394 -4.44 -10.95 -16.78
C ARG A 394 -4.50 -10.56 -18.25
N ALA A 395 -5.32 -9.56 -18.58
CA ALA A 395 -5.37 -8.95 -19.91
C ALA A 395 -5.06 -7.46 -19.78
N LEU A 396 -4.08 -6.99 -20.53
CA LEU A 396 -3.66 -5.60 -20.59
C LEU A 396 -3.88 -5.07 -22.00
N ARG A 397 -4.42 -3.88 -22.11
CA ARG A 397 -4.57 -3.13 -23.34
C ARG A 397 -3.99 -1.74 -23.17
N ASN A 398 -2.92 -1.42 -23.90
CA ASN A 398 -2.30 -0.11 -23.93
C ASN A 398 -2.61 0.58 -25.26
N ARG A 399 -3.27 1.74 -25.21
CA ARG A 399 -3.60 2.58 -26.35
C ARG A 399 -2.92 3.91 -26.20
N GLU A 400 -2.24 4.33 -27.25
CA GLU A 400 -1.50 5.58 -27.32
C GLU A 400 -1.74 6.31 -28.64
N ASN A 401 -1.45 7.61 -28.67
CA ASN A 401 -1.46 8.36 -29.92
C ASN A 401 -0.24 8.06 -30.80
N ILE A 402 0.86 7.54 -30.23
CA ILE A 402 2.04 7.09 -30.96
C ILE A 402 1.93 5.59 -31.18
N SER A 403 1.79 5.15 -32.45
CA SER A 403 1.40 3.79 -32.80
C SER A 403 2.35 2.70 -32.31
N ILE A 404 3.65 2.95 -32.31
CA ILE A 404 4.68 2.00 -31.87
C ILE A 404 4.57 1.62 -30.36
N PHE A 405 3.92 2.44 -29.55
CA PHE A 405 3.73 2.19 -28.13
C PHE A 405 2.38 1.57 -27.78
N GLN A 406 1.56 1.30 -28.79
CA GLN A 406 0.30 0.58 -28.59
C GLN A 406 0.56 -0.92 -28.52
N TYR A 407 0.12 -1.57 -27.44
CA TYR A 407 0.26 -3.03 -27.31
C TYR A 407 -0.85 -3.65 -26.48
N ASP A 408 -1.09 -4.93 -26.73
CA ASP A 408 -1.92 -5.81 -25.94
C ASP A 408 -1.04 -6.89 -25.33
N ASN A 409 -1.40 -7.36 -24.12
CA ASN A 409 -0.72 -8.47 -23.47
C ASN A 409 -1.73 -9.32 -22.72
N ARG A 410 -1.60 -10.64 -22.80
CA ARG A 410 -2.38 -11.60 -22.02
C ARG A 410 -1.43 -12.55 -21.31
N GLN A 411 -1.74 -12.79 -20.04
CA GLN A 411 -0.97 -13.70 -19.21
C GLN A 411 -1.92 -14.65 -18.52
N LEU A 412 -1.50 -15.91 -18.37
CA LEU A 412 -2.15 -16.91 -17.54
C LEU A 412 -1.08 -17.52 -16.65
N GLN A 413 -1.32 -17.58 -15.35
CA GLN A 413 -0.39 -18.14 -14.38
C GLN A 413 -1.11 -19.08 -13.44
N PHE A 414 -0.51 -20.21 -13.15
CA PHE A 414 -0.86 -21.08 -12.04
C PHE A 414 0.27 -20.99 -11.01
N SER A 415 -0.10 -20.81 -9.73
CA SER A 415 0.88 -20.70 -8.64
C SER A 415 0.43 -21.44 -7.40
N TRP A 416 1.39 -21.92 -6.65
CA TRP A 416 1.26 -22.41 -5.30
C TRP A 416 1.79 -21.35 -4.33
N GLN A 417 1.04 -21.10 -3.27
CA GLN A 417 1.38 -20.18 -2.20
C GLN A 417 1.48 -20.97 -0.89
N TRP A 418 2.50 -20.66 -0.11
CA TRP A 418 2.72 -21.20 1.22
C TRP A 418 2.92 -20.05 2.20
N GLN A 419 2.10 -20.03 3.24
CA GLN A 419 2.17 -19.04 4.31
C GLN A 419 2.64 -19.73 5.59
N VAL A 420 3.76 -19.24 6.14
CA VAL A 420 4.35 -19.67 7.42
C VAL A 420 4.08 -18.57 8.44
N PRO A 421 3.48 -18.90 9.59
CA PRO A 421 3.22 -17.94 10.67
C PRO A 421 4.52 -17.37 11.27
#